data_ab47b13f006d8ef8297d97c0a66ae0c3
#
_entry.id   ab47b13f006d8ef8297d97c0a66ae0c3
#
_cell.length_a   1.000
_cell.length_b   1.000
_cell.length_c   1.000
_cell.angle_alpha   90.00
_cell.angle_beta   90.00
_cell.angle_gamma   90.00
#
_symmetry.space_group_name_H-M   'P 1'
#
loop_
_entity.id
_entity.type
_entity.pdbx_description
1 polymer ?
#
loop_
_entity_poly.entity_id
_entity_poly.type
_entity_poly.pdbx_seq_one_letter_code
_entity_poly.pdbx_strand_id
1 'polypeptide(L)'
;MNKLDSLVKDLPDKELATRFLKQFTERHPSKTEKLQKNEGLLSDALTLASFSPLFATTIIQNPDYLWWLERKRTESRVRNKDELLESLARFALTNSQIEPQILFARFRRRELLRIFLRDIRRLATIAEITEEISNLADAILENSLR
;
A
#
# COMPACT_ATOMS: atom_id res chain seq x y z
N MET A 1 -28.73 -6.56 2.08
CA MET A 1 -27.31 -6.32 2.44
C MET A 1 -26.66 -5.50 1.35
N ASN A 2 -26.06 -4.37 1.69
CA ASN A 2 -25.42 -3.58 0.67
C ASN A 2 -24.02 -4.17 0.32
N LYS A 3 -23.45 -3.70 -0.76
CA LYS A 3 -22.18 -4.18 -1.26
C LYS A 3 -21.03 -4.00 -0.25
N LEU A 4 -21.08 -2.90 0.50
CA LEU A 4 -20.09 -2.60 1.52
C LEU A 4 -20.12 -3.63 2.66
N ASP A 5 -21.32 -3.98 3.14
CA ASP A 5 -21.46 -4.98 4.20
C ASP A 5 -20.86 -6.31 3.79
N SER A 6 -21.06 -6.70 2.52
CA SER A 6 -20.49 -7.92 1.98
C SER A 6 -18.96 -7.87 1.96
N LEU A 7 -18.38 -6.73 1.58
CA LEU A 7 -16.92 -6.55 1.49
C LEU A 7 -16.24 -6.57 2.85
N VAL A 8 -16.89 -6.09 3.91
CA VAL A 8 -16.27 -6.04 5.25
C VAL A 8 -16.57 -7.27 6.11
N LYS A 9 -17.45 -8.15 5.66
CA LYS A 9 -17.94 -9.29 6.44
C LYS A 9 -16.83 -10.17 7.01
N ASP A 10 -15.84 -10.50 6.21
CA ASP A 10 -14.78 -11.43 6.56
C ASP A 10 -13.44 -10.76 6.92
N LEU A 11 -13.45 -9.44 7.12
CA LEU A 11 -12.22 -8.72 7.45
C LEU A 11 -11.83 -8.90 8.91
N PRO A 12 -10.51 -8.87 9.22
CA PRO A 12 -10.03 -9.02 10.60
C PRO A 12 -10.61 -7.98 11.56
N ASP A 13 -10.76 -6.73 11.13
CA ASP A 13 -11.27 -5.65 11.95
C ASP A 13 -12.24 -4.79 11.15
N LYS A 14 -13.53 -5.13 11.28
CA LYS A 14 -14.61 -4.44 10.58
C LYS A 14 -14.74 -2.98 10.98
N GLU A 15 -14.53 -2.69 12.26
CA GLU A 15 -14.62 -1.31 12.77
C GLU A 15 -13.54 -0.44 12.17
N LEU A 16 -12.33 -0.96 12.09
CA LEU A 16 -11.21 -0.23 11.51
C LEU A 16 -11.43 0.03 10.02
N ALA A 17 -11.95 -0.96 9.29
CA ALA A 17 -12.27 -0.82 7.87
C ALA A 17 -13.38 0.22 7.65
N THR A 18 -14.42 0.18 8.46
CA THR A 18 -15.54 1.12 8.37
C THR A 18 -15.09 2.56 8.69
N ARG A 19 -14.27 2.71 9.72
CA ARG A 19 -13.72 4.00 10.11
C ARG A 19 -12.81 4.55 9.01
N PHE A 20 -11.98 3.69 8.43
CA PHE A 20 -11.13 4.06 7.31
C PHE A 20 -11.95 4.60 6.15
N LEU A 21 -12.99 3.89 5.74
CA LEU A 21 -13.81 4.31 4.60
C LEU A 21 -14.51 5.64 4.87
N LYS A 22 -14.98 5.84 6.09
CA LYS A 22 -15.60 7.11 6.49
C LYS A 22 -14.60 8.27 6.37
N GLN A 23 -13.39 8.10 6.92
CA GLN A 23 -12.35 9.12 6.88
C GLN A 23 -11.88 9.38 5.44
N PHE A 24 -11.73 8.32 4.66
CA PHE A 24 -11.33 8.44 3.26
C PHE A 24 -12.38 9.23 2.46
N THR A 25 -13.65 8.92 2.67
CA THR A 25 -14.76 9.58 1.99
C THR A 25 -14.82 11.06 2.35
N GLU A 26 -14.61 11.40 3.63
CA GLU A 26 -14.62 12.78 4.09
C GLU A 26 -13.48 13.60 3.50
N ARG A 27 -12.30 13.03 3.37
CA ARG A 27 -11.12 13.74 2.85
C ARG A 27 -11.02 13.72 1.33
N HIS A 28 -11.52 12.67 0.68
CA HIS A 28 -11.35 12.46 -0.75
C HIS A 28 -12.65 12.02 -1.42
N PRO A 29 -13.69 12.90 -1.43
CA PRO A 29 -14.99 12.49 -1.97
C PRO A 29 -14.95 12.08 -3.45
N SER A 30 -14.18 12.79 -4.28
CA SER A 30 -14.05 12.45 -5.70
C SER A 30 -13.36 11.11 -5.91
N LYS A 31 -12.32 10.85 -5.12
CA LYS A 31 -11.58 9.58 -5.21
C LYS A 31 -12.40 8.43 -4.65
N THR A 32 -13.28 8.70 -3.68
CA THR A 32 -14.21 7.69 -3.15
C THR A 32 -15.17 7.22 -4.24
N GLU A 33 -15.73 8.14 -5.02
CA GLU A 33 -16.60 7.76 -6.14
C GLU A 33 -15.87 6.87 -7.15
N LYS A 34 -14.64 7.24 -7.49
CA LYS A 34 -13.80 6.47 -8.39
C LYS A 34 -13.49 5.09 -7.83
N LEU A 35 -13.20 5.02 -6.52
CA LEU A 35 -12.91 3.77 -5.82
C LEU A 35 -14.12 2.85 -5.77
N GLN A 36 -15.31 3.39 -5.54
CA GLN A 36 -16.54 2.62 -5.49
C GLN A 36 -16.89 1.94 -6.82
N LYS A 37 -16.39 2.49 -7.92
CA LYS A 37 -16.58 1.91 -9.25
C LYS A 37 -15.61 0.75 -9.52
N ASN A 38 -14.60 0.57 -8.68
CA ASN A 38 -13.62 -0.50 -8.79
C ASN A 38 -13.68 -1.37 -7.54
N GLU A 39 -14.57 -2.37 -7.59
CA GLU A 39 -14.84 -3.24 -6.44
C GLU A 39 -13.60 -3.98 -5.94
N GLY A 40 -12.77 -4.46 -6.86
CA GLY A 40 -11.52 -5.15 -6.49
C GLY A 40 -10.57 -4.26 -5.72
N LEU A 41 -10.39 -3.03 -6.18
CA LEU A 41 -9.51 -2.07 -5.51
C LEU A 41 -10.09 -1.62 -4.17
N LEU A 42 -11.40 -1.41 -4.10
CA LEU A 42 -12.08 -1.09 -2.85
C LEU A 42 -11.89 -2.20 -1.83
N SER A 43 -12.05 -3.46 -2.25
CA SER A 43 -11.83 -4.62 -1.39
C SER A 43 -10.40 -4.64 -0.86
N ASP A 44 -9.41 -4.38 -1.71
CA ASP A 44 -8.00 -4.33 -1.31
C ASP A 44 -7.75 -3.23 -0.28
N ALA A 45 -8.31 -2.05 -0.51
CA ALA A 45 -8.15 -0.92 0.40
C ALA A 45 -8.73 -1.24 1.78
N LEU A 46 -9.93 -1.80 1.83
CA LEU A 46 -10.59 -2.18 3.08
C LEU A 46 -9.81 -3.29 3.79
N THR A 47 -9.29 -4.25 3.04
CA THR A 47 -8.50 -5.35 3.59
C THR A 47 -7.22 -4.82 4.24
N LEU A 48 -6.46 -4.00 3.53
CA LEU A 48 -5.23 -3.40 4.06
C LEU A 48 -5.51 -2.56 5.30
N ALA A 49 -6.55 -1.73 5.25
CA ALA A 49 -6.92 -0.87 6.37
C ALA A 49 -7.34 -1.68 7.60
N SER A 50 -7.97 -2.83 7.40
CA SER A 50 -8.41 -3.69 8.51
C SER A 50 -7.26 -4.42 9.19
N PHE A 51 -6.12 -4.60 8.49
CA PHE A 51 -4.94 -5.25 9.05
C PHE A 51 -4.07 -4.33 9.89
N SER A 52 -4.04 -3.04 9.57
CA SER A 52 -3.15 -2.12 10.28
C SER A 52 -3.65 -0.68 10.22
N PRO A 53 -3.71 0.02 11.38
CA PRO A 53 -3.99 1.45 11.39
C PRO A 53 -2.96 2.25 10.59
N LEU A 54 -1.71 1.78 10.54
CA LEU A 54 -0.66 2.44 9.76
C LEU A 54 -1.00 2.38 8.26
N PHE A 55 -1.49 1.25 7.77
CA PHE A 55 -1.89 1.12 6.37
C PHE A 55 -3.08 2.03 6.06
N ALA A 56 -4.08 2.06 6.96
CA ALA A 56 -5.23 2.94 6.81
C ALA A 56 -4.79 4.41 6.70
N THR A 57 -3.93 4.85 7.61
CA THR A 57 -3.42 6.23 7.63
C THR A 57 -2.62 6.55 6.36
N THR A 58 -1.78 5.62 5.94
CA THR A 58 -0.95 5.78 4.74
C THR A 58 -1.81 6.00 3.50
N ILE A 59 -2.87 5.21 3.34
CA ILE A 59 -3.78 5.30 2.19
C ILE A 59 -4.57 6.62 2.24
N ILE A 60 -5.05 7.00 3.42
CA ILE A 60 -5.80 8.26 3.57
C ILE A 60 -4.93 9.47 3.22
N GLN A 61 -3.67 9.46 3.65
CA GLN A 61 -2.73 10.54 3.35
C GLN A 61 -2.29 10.56 1.89
N ASN A 62 -2.27 9.39 1.25
CA ASN A 62 -1.77 9.22 -0.11
C ASN A 62 -2.73 8.33 -0.93
N PRO A 63 -3.92 8.84 -1.25
CA PRO A 63 -4.94 8.01 -1.90
C PRO A 63 -4.51 7.46 -3.25
N ASP A 64 -3.59 8.12 -3.94
CA ASP A 64 -3.08 7.67 -5.24
C ASP A 64 -2.31 6.36 -5.15
N TYR A 65 -1.86 5.98 -3.96
CA TYR A 65 -1.19 4.69 -3.76
C TYR A 65 -2.12 3.52 -4.11
N LEU A 66 -3.43 3.68 -3.97
CA LEU A 66 -4.39 2.64 -4.34
C LEU A 66 -4.31 2.31 -5.83
N TRP A 67 -4.25 3.34 -6.68
CA TRP A 67 -4.15 3.13 -8.13
C TRP A 67 -2.78 2.63 -8.54
N TRP A 68 -1.74 3.02 -7.80
CA TRP A 68 -0.41 2.44 -7.98
C TRP A 68 -0.42 0.95 -7.65
N LEU A 69 -1.08 0.55 -6.55
CA LEU A 69 -1.23 -0.86 -6.18
C LEU A 69 -1.97 -1.65 -7.26
N GLU A 70 -3.00 -1.05 -7.84
CA GLU A 70 -3.75 -1.70 -8.92
C GLU A 70 -2.85 -1.99 -10.12
N ARG A 71 -2.00 -1.04 -10.50
CA ARG A 71 -1.05 -1.25 -11.60
C ARG A 71 -0.03 -2.35 -11.29
N LYS A 72 0.23 -2.62 -10.01
CA LYS A 72 1.17 -3.65 -9.56
C LYS A 72 0.49 -5.00 -9.29
N ARG A 73 -0.81 -5.08 -9.50
CA ARG A 73 -1.61 -6.26 -9.14
C ARG A 73 -1.11 -7.55 -9.80
N THR A 74 -0.60 -7.47 -11.02
CA THR A 74 -0.13 -8.65 -11.76
C THR A 74 1.29 -9.08 -11.43
N GLU A 75 2.02 -8.29 -10.65
CA GLU A 75 3.37 -8.63 -10.25
C GLU A 75 3.32 -9.66 -9.12
N SER A 76 3.88 -10.84 -9.34
CA SER A 76 3.84 -11.93 -8.37
C SER A 76 5.22 -12.34 -7.86
N ARG A 77 6.30 -11.75 -8.38
CA ARG A 77 7.65 -12.13 -7.98
C ARG A 77 8.22 -11.19 -6.92
N VAL A 78 9.20 -11.72 -6.17
CA VAL A 78 9.98 -10.93 -5.22
C VAL A 78 10.85 -9.94 -5.99
N ARG A 79 10.85 -8.67 -5.57
CA ARG A 79 11.74 -7.66 -6.12
C ARG A 79 13.07 -7.70 -5.41
N ASN A 80 14.15 -7.69 -6.17
CA ASN A 80 15.49 -7.64 -5.60
C ASN A 80 15.89 -6.21 -5.22
N LYS A 81 17.04 -6.09 -4.57
CA LYS A 81 17.54 -4.80 -4.09
C LYS A 81 17.71 -3.78 -5.22
N ASP A 82 18.24 -4.19 -6.36
CA ASP A 82 18.50 -3.28 -7.48
C ASP A 82 17.21 -2.73 -8.08
N GLU A 83 16.18 -3.57 -8.18
CA GLU A 83 14.87 -3.13 -8.64
C GLU A 83 14.25 -2.12 -7.69
N LEU A 84 14.41 -2.35 -6.39
CA LEU A 84 13.91 -1.44 -5.36
C LEU A 84 14.69 -0.12 -5.32
N LEU A 85 16.00 -0.17 -5.56
CA LEU A 85 16.81 1.05 -5.71
C LEU A 85 16.34 1.89 -6.90
N GLU A 86 16.03 1.24 -8.01
CA GLU A 86 15.50 1.93 -9.19
C GLU A 86 14.14 2.55 -8.90
N SER A 87 13.26 1.82 -8.22
CA SER A 87 11.95 2.34 -7.81
C SER A 87 12.07 3.52 -6.86
N LEU A 88 13.03 3.46 -5.93
CA LEU A 88 13.29 4.55 -5.00
C LEU A 88 13.80 5.78 -5.74
N ALA A 89 14.68 5.60 -6.72
CA ALA A 89 15.19 6.71 -7.53
C ALA A 89 14.05 7.40 -8.29
N ARG A 90 13.14 6.64 -8.88
CA ARG A 90 11.97 7.20 -9.56
C ARG A 90 11.04 7.92 -8.60
N PHE A 91 10.82 7.33 -7.41
CA PHE A 91 10.00 7.95 -6.37
C PHE A 91 10.61 9.30 -5.95
N ALA A 92 11.92 9.34 -5.79
CA ALA A 92 12.64 10.56 -5.40
C ALA A 92 12.49 11.67 -6.45
N LEU A 93 12.47 11.33 -7.73
CA LEU A 93 12.28 12.32 -8.79
C LEU A 93 10.93 13.03 -8.72
N THR A 94 9.87 12.30 -8.36
CA THR A 94 8.53 12.87 -8.26
C THR A 94 8.27 13.52 -6.90
N ASN A 95 9.20 13.39 -5.95
CA ASN A 95 9.07 13.90 -4.59
C ASN A 95 10.32 14.69 -4.18
N SER A 96 10.91 15.43 -5.11
CA SER A 96 12.21 16.11 -4.93
C SER A 96 12.21 17.20 -3.85
N GLN A 97 11.03 17.69 -3.45
CA GLN A 97 10.91 18.74 -2.42
C GLN A 97 10.90 18.17 -1.00
N ILE A 98 10.91 16.84 -0.86
CA ILE A 98 10.79 16.18 0.43
C ILE A 98 12.18 15.84 0.98
N GLU A 99 12.38 16.06 2.29
CA GLU A 99 13.64 15.68 2.95
C GLU A 99 13.89 14.17 2.81
N PRO A 100 15.16 13.76 2.66
CA PRO A 100 15.49 12.34 2.43
C PRO A 100 14.91 11.38 3.46
N GLN A 101 14.93 11.72 4.74
CA GLN A 101 14.41 10.85 5.80
C GLN A 101 12.91 10.62 5.64
N ILE A 102 12.17 11.68 5.33
CA ILE A 102 10.71 11.60 5.10
C ILE A 102 10.44 10.83 3.81
N LEU A 103 11.24 11.08 2.78
CA LEU A 103 11.13 10.40 1.49
C LEU A 103 11.27 8.89 1.66
N PHE A 104 12.31 8.44 2.40
CA PHE A 104 12.55 7.02 2.64
C PHE A 104 11.41 6.38 3.41
N ALA A 105 10.88 7.06 4.44
CA ALA A 105 9.76 6.57 5.22
C ALA A 105 8.50 6.40 4.36
N ARG A 106 8.21 7.35 3.49
CA ARG A 106 7.06 7.29 2.58
C ARG A 106 7.22 6.18 1.55
N PHE A 107 8.40 6.04 0.99
CA PHE A 107 8.70 4.96 0.03
C PHE A 107 8.53 3.60 0.69
N ARG A 108 9.07 3.44 1.89
CA ARG A 108 8.95 2.20 2.65
C ARG A 108 7.49 1.84 2.90
N ARG A 109 6.69 2.80 3.35
CA ARG A 109 5.25 2.57 3.61
C ARG A 109 4.50 2.16 2.35
N ARG A 110 4.78 2.80 1.23
CA ARG A 110 4.14 2.44 -0.04
C ARG A 110 4.50 1.02 -0.46
N GLU A 111 5.77 0.66 -0.39
CA GLU A 111 6.23 -0.68 -0.76
C GLU A 111 5.68 -1.75 0.19
N LEU A 112 5.55 -1.44 1.48
CA LEU A 112 4.96 -2.38 2.43
C LEU A 112 3.49 -2.67 2.12
N LEU A 113 2.73 -1.67 1.65
CA LEU A 113 1.35 -1.91 1.19
C LEU A 113 1.33 -2.98 0.10
N ARG A 114 2.22 -2.87 -0.88
CA ARG A 114 2.31 -3.82 -1.98
C ARG A 114 2.72 -5.21 -1.50
N ILE A 115 3.74 -5.27 -0.66
CA ILE A 115 4.27 -6.55 -0.16
C ILE A 115 3.22 -7.27 0.68
N PHE A 116 2.59 -6.57 1.62
CA PHE A 116 1.59 -7.20 2.48
C PHE A 116 0.30 -7.54 1.76
N LEU A 117 -0.07 -6.78 0.73
CA LEU A 117 -1.24 -7.14 -0.08
C LEU A 117 -1.03 -8.47 -0.80
N ARG A 118 0.20 -8.74 -1.28
CA ARG A 118 0.54 -10.03 -1.87
C ARG A 118 0.41 -11.16 -0.86
N ASP A 119 0.86 -10.93 0.39
CA ASP A 119 0.73 -11.90 1.47
C ASP A 119 -0.75 -12.18 1.78
N ILE A 120 -1.54 -11.13 1.94
CA ILE A 120 -2.97 -11.26 2.24
C ILE A 120 -3.70 -12.02 1.15
N ARG A 121 -3.35 -11.81 -0.11
CA ARG A 121 -3.92 -12.52 -1.25
C ARG A 121 -3.33 -13.90 -1.47
N ARG A 122 -2.38 -14.30 -0.64
CA ARG A 122 -1.68 -15.59 -0.74
C ARG A 122 -0.95 -15.78 -2.07
N LEU A 123 -0.43 -14.68 -2.62
CA LEU A 123 0.37 -14.70 -3.84
C LEU A 123 1.87 -14.85 -3.55
N ALA A 124 2.24 -14.90 -2.27
CA ALA A 124 3.63 -15.01 -1.84
C ALA A 124 3.73 -15.86 -0.58
N THR A 125 4.83 -16.57 -0.41
CA THR A 125 5.13 -17.34 0.80
C THR A 125 5.70 -16.41 1.87
N ILE A 126 5.71 -16.86 3.13
CA ILE A 126 6.30 -16.11 4.24
C ILE A 126 7.78 -15.85 3.94
N ALA A 127 8.49 -16.84 3.39
CA ALA A 127 9.90 -16.68 3.02
C ALA A 127 10.09 -15.58 1.98
N GLU A 128 9.22 -15.52 0.97
CA GLU A 128 9.27 -14.48 -0.07
C GLU A 128 8.97 -13.10 0.50
N ILE A 129 8.00 -12.99 1.40
CA ILE A 129 7.66 -11.73 2.06
C ILE A 129 8.85 -11.24 2.88
N THR A 130 9.46 -12.12 3.68
CA THR A 130 10.62 -11.79 4.50
C THR A 130 11.81 -11.35 3.63
N GLU A 131 12.06 -12.06 2.54
CA GLU A 131 13.12 -11.72 1.59
C GLU A 131 12.91 -10.34 1.00
N GLU A 132 11.70 -10.04 0.57
CA GLU A 132 11.41 -8.74 -0.06
C GLU A 132 11.50 -7.60 0.94
N ILE A 133 11.06 -7.79 2.18
CA ILE A 133 11.22 -6.79 3.24
C ILE A 133 12.70 -6.53 3.51
N SER A 134 13.53 -7.58 3.52
CA SER A 134 14.97 -7.42 3.69
C SER A 134 15.60 -6.66 2.51
N ASN A 135 15.20 -6.99 1.30
CA ASN A 135 15.66 -6.29 0.09
C ASN A 135 15.29 -4.81 0.13
N LEU A 136 14.10 -4.50 0.61
CA LEU A 136 13.63 -3.12 0.76
C LEU A 136 14.48 -2.35 1.77
N ALA A 137 14.76 -2.96 2.92
CA ALA A 137 15.60 -2.36 3.94
C ALA A 137 17.01 -2.10 3.40
N ASP A 138 17.59 -3.06 2.68
CA ASP A 138 18.90 -2.95 2.09
C ASP A 138 18.96 -1.84 1.02
N ALA A 139 17.92 -1.73 0.20
CA ALA A 139 17.84 -0.69 -0.83
C ALA A 139 17.80 0.71 -0.22
N ILE A 140 16.99 0.89 0.82
CA ILE A 140 16.87 2.17 1.51
C ILE A 140 18.22 2.54 2.17
N LEU A 141 18.82 1.57 2.86
CA LEU A 141 20.11 1.78 3.52
C LEU A 141 21.19 2.18 2.51
N GLU A 142 21.29 1.44 1.40
CA GLU A 142 22.29 1.76 0.37
C GLU A 142 22.07 3.15 -0.22
N ASN A 143 20.84 3.52 -0.51
CA ASN A 143 20.53 4.85 -1.04
C ASN A 143 20.90 5.95 -0.04
N SER A 144 20.66 5.72 1.26
CA SER A 144 20.95 6.71 2.31
C SER A 144 22.44 6.95 2.51
N LEU A 145 23.29 6.01 2.08
CA LEU A 145 24.74 6.11 2.21
C LEU A 145 25.42 6.78 1.01
N ARG A 146 24.66 7.09 -0.03
CA ARG A 146 25.19 7.73 -1.24
C ARG A 146 25.28 9.24 -1.13
#